data_b64ecd4e6a46380c6e7c3319cec08a73
#
_entry.id   b64ecd4e6a46380c6e7c3319cec08a73
#
_cell.length_a   1.000
_cell.length_b   1.000
_cell.length_c   1.000
_cell.angle_alpha   90.00
_cell.angle_beta   90.00
_cell.angle_gamma   90.00
#
_symmetry.space_group_name_H-M   'P 1'
#
loop_
_entity.id
_entity.type
_entity.pdbx_description
1 polymer ?
#
loop_
_entity_poly.entity_id
_entity_poly.type
_entity_poly.pdbx_seq_one_letter_code
_entity_poly.pdbx_strand_id
1 'polypeptide(L)'
;MISKFFHSNDCSVLYAEQRAQNQSEGEYMTFGLLERYDCLDWVNWINEQFGDSLPIYLAGVSMGATTVLMASGLELPANVRGIVADCGFTSPYAIWKHVVENNLHLSYSLHDALVEKMVQKRIQMSPQEHSTVDALKECRVPVLFIHGADDSFVPVSMTYENYRACTAPKDLLIVPGAEHGMSYIVEQKKYEDTMRSFWKKYDGNISLE
;
A
#
# COMPACT_ATOMS: atom_id res chain seq x y z
N MET A 1 5.33 -13.35 -12.19
CA MET A 1 4.88 -12.53 -13.33
C MET A 1 5.41 -11.12 -13.19
N ILE A 2 4.99 -10.33 -12.22
CA ILE A 2 5.51 -8.97 -11.98
C ILE A 2 7.00 -8.93 -11.59
N SER A 3 7.52 -9.96 -10.94
CA SER A 3 8.96 -10.08 -10.63
C SER A 3 9.86 -10.04 -11.87
N LYS A 4 9.43 -10.63 -12.99
CA LYS A 4 10.17 -10.55 -14.25
C LYS A 4 10.29 -9.11 -14.76
N PHE A 5 9.22 -8.32 -14.59
CA PHE A 5 9.22 -6.91 -14.94
C PHE A 5 10.26 -6.14 -14.11
N PHE A 6 10.30 -6.31 -12.81
CA PHE A 6 11.29 -5.65 -11.96
C PHE A 6 12.72 -6.06 -12.34
N HIS A 7 13.01 -7.34 -12.49
CA HIS A 7 14.34 -7.80 -12.89
C HIS A 7 14.77 -7.33 -14.28
N SER A 8 13.83 -7.22 -15.23
CA SER A 8 14.15 -6.70 -16.58
C SER A 8 14.37 -5.19 -16.60
N ASN A 9 14.12 -4.48 -15.51
CA ASN A 9 14.40 -3.06 -15.31
C ASN A 9 15.48 -2.87 -14.21
N ASP A 10 16.39 -3.83 -14.05
CA ASP A 10 17.54 -3.80 -13.13
C ASP A 10 17.17 -3.57 -11.65
N CYS A 11 15.96 -3.96 -11.25
CA CYS A 11 15.53 -3.87 -9.87
C CYS A 11 15.83 -5.17 -9.11
N SER A 12 16.50 -5.05 -7.97
CA SER A 12 16.48 -6.09 -6.94
C SER A 12 15.19 -6.00 -6.13
N VAL A 13 14.56 -7.14 -5.82
CA VAL A 13 13.26 -7.17 -5.14
C VAL A 13 13.37 -7.90 -3.82
N LEU A 14 13.02 -7.20 -2.73
CA LEU A 14 12.79 -7.80 -1.43
C LEU A 14 11.29 -8.03 -1.25
N TYR A 15 10.87 -9.26 -1.03
CA TYR A 15 9.50 -9.60 -0.67
C TYR A 15 9.41 -9.73 0.86
N ALA A 16 8.87 -8.71 1.51
CA ALA A 16 8.65 -8.72 2.94
C ALA A 16 7.32 -9.42 3.26
N GLU A 17 7.38 -10.47 4.05
CA GLU A 17 6.19 -11.09 4.64
C GLU A 17 5.75 -10.24 5.83
N GLN A 18 4.51 -9.79 5.82
CA GLN A 18 3.96 -8.99 6.92
C GLN A 18 3.80 -9.84 8.18
N ARG A 19 3.80 -9.19 9.34
CA ARG A 19 3.60 -9.85 10.64
C ARG A 19 2.39 -10.79 10.64
N ALA A 20 2.47 -11.87 11.38
CA ALA A 20 1.45 -12.92 11.49
C ALA A 20 1.05 -13.59 10.15
N GLN A 21 1.89 -13.48 9.11
CA GLN A 21 1.70 -14.16 7.83
C GLN A 21 2.83 -15.14 7.56
N ASN A 22 2.51 -16.28 6.96
CA ASN A 22 3.43 -17.35 6.58
C ASN A 22 4.42 -17.72 7.71
N GLN A 23 5.71 -17.33 7.56
CA GLN A 23 6.76 -17.61 8.52
C GLN A 23 7.11 -16.40 9.41
N SER A 24 6.50 -15.24 9.15
CA SER A 24 6.71 -14.07 10.00
C SER A 24 6.02 -14.23 11.36
N GLU A 25 6.74 -13.86 12.40
CA GLU A 25 6.23 -13.88 13.76
C GLU A 25 5.08 -12.87 13.95
N GLY A 26 4.35 -13.05 15.08
CA GLY A 26 3.22 -12.23 15.45
C GLY A 26 1.94 -13.03 15.59
N GLU A 27 1.00 -12.51 16.37
CA GLU A 27 -0.30 -13.17 16.60
C GLU A 27 -1.41 -12.58 15.72
N TYR A 28 -1.29 -11.33 15.32
CA TYR A 28 -2.36 -10.59 14.62
C TYR A 28 -1.82 -9.74 13.49
N MET A 29 -2.50 -9.80 12.35
CA MET A 29 -2.42 -8.78 11.31
C MET A 29 -3.23 -7.56 11.73
N THR A 30 -2.69 -6.36 11.50
CA THR A 30 -3.32 -5.11 11.93
C THR A 30 -3.75 -4.20 10.78
N PHE A 31 -3.73 -4.75 9.57
CA PHE A 31 -4.20 -4.09 8.34
C PHE A 31 -3.52 -2.73 8.06
N GLY A 32 -2.22 -2.66 8.32
CA GLY A 32 -1.38 -1.49 8.09
C GLY A 32 -1.01 -0.71 9.35
N LEU A 33 -1.75 -0.86 10.47
CA LEU A 33 -1.54 -0.08 11.69
C LEU A 33 -0.15 -0.30 12.30
N LEU A 34 0.26 -1.55 12.46
CA LEU A 34 1.60 -1.90 12.96
C LEU A 34 2.54 -2.26 11.81
N GLU A 35 2.03 -2.82 10.73
CA GLU A 35 2.83 -3.20 9.56
C GLU A 35 3.56 -2.02 8.93
N ARG A 36 3.07 -0.76 9.11
CA ARG A 36 3.78 0.44 8.67
C ARG A 36 5.14 0.61 9.33
N TYR A 37 5.28 0.20 10.58
CA TYR A 37 6.56 0.24 11.29
C TYR A 37 7.49 -0.88 10.81
N ASP A 38 6.96 -2.08 10.59
CA ASP A 38 7.73 -3.17 10.00
C ASP A 38 8.25 -2.79 8.61
N CYS A 39 7.44 -2.06 7.82
CA CYS A 39 7.86 -1.54 6.53
C CYS A 39 9.08 -0.60 6.66
N LEU A 40 9.06 0.32 7.63
CA LEU A 40 10.20 1.20 7.92
C LEU A 40 11.42 0.40 8.40
N ASP A 41 11.22 -0.60 9.25
CA ASP A 41 12.30 -1.46 9.73
C ASP A 41 12.95 -2.25 8.58
N TRP A 42 12.18 -2.73 7.61
CA TRP A 42 12.71 -3.35 6.39
C TRP A 42 13.53 -2.37 5.55
N VAL A 43 13.11 -1.12 5.41
CA VAL A 43 13.88 -0.07 4.72
C VAL A 43 15.21 0.18 5.43
N ASN A 44 15.18 0.31 6.75
CA ASN A 44 16.38 0.52 7.56
C ASN A 44 17.32 -0.70 7.44
N TRP A 45 16.80 -1.91 7.49
CA TRP A 45 17.59 -3.13 7.30
C TRP A 45 18.27 -3.17 5.92
N ILE A 46 17.56 -2.79 4.84
CA ILE A 46 18.17 -2.69 3.49
C ILE A 46 19.34 -1.72 3.52
N ASN A 47 19.18 -0.54 4.12
CA ASN A 47 20.24 0.46 4.23
C ASN A 47 21.43 -0.01 5.06
N GLU A 48 21.19 -0.77 6.13
CA GLU A 48 22.24 -1.39 6.94
C GLU A 48 23.03 -2.45 6.15
N GLN A 49 22.36 -3.24 5.30
CA GLN A 49 23.01 -4.31 4.55
C GLN A 49 23.71 -3.84 3.27
N PHE A 50 23.16 -2.83 2.56
CA PHE A 50 23.59 -2.45 1.22
C PHE A 50 23.99 -0.97 1.10
N GLY A 51 23.89 -0.20 2.19
CA GLY A 51 24.09 1.26 2.17
C GLY A 51 22.89 2.02 1.64
N ASP A 52 22.90 3.33 1.78
CA ASP A 52 21.80 4.24 1.47
C ASP A 52 21.94 4.94 0.10
N SER A 53 22.91 4.51 -0.72
CA SER A 53 23.16 5.10 -2.05
C SER A 53 22.19 4.63 -3.12
N LEU A 54 21.54 3.47 -2.92
CA LEU A 54 20.58 2.92 -3.88
C LEU A 54 19.17 3.45 -3.62
N PRO A 55 18.42 3.80 -4.67
CA PRO A 55 17.02 4.20 -4.52
C PRO A 55 16.15 3.01 -4.08
N ILE A 56 15.24 3.28 -3.17
CA ILE A 56 14.25 2.30 -2.68
C ILE A 56 12.86 2.75 -3.15
N TYR A 57 12.10 1.83 -3.72
CA TYR A 57 10.69 1.98 -4.03
C TYR A 57 9.87 1.01 -3.20
N LEU A 58 8.92 1.55 -2.45
CA LEU A 58 7.97 0.73 -1.68
C LEU A 58 6.80 0.34 -2.59
N ALA A 59 6.49 -0.94 -2.68
CA ALA A 59 5.39 -1.40 -3.49
C ALA A 59 4.50 -2.37 -2.71
N GLY A 60 3.20 -2.25 -2.90
CA GLY A 60 2.25 -3.14 -2.24
C GLY A 60 0.93 -3.29 -3.01
N VAL A 61 0.27 -4.42 -2.77
CA VAL A 61 -1.06 -4.72 -3.31
C VAL A 61 -2.02 -4.92 -2.13
N SER A 62 -3.23 -4.39 -2.23
CA SER A 62 -4.28 -4.56 -1.22
C SER A 62 -3.81 -4.13 0.19
N MET A 63 -3.75 -5.02 1.16
CA MET A 63 -3.22 -4.73 2.49
C MET A 63 -1.76 -4.24 2.45
N GLY A 64 -0.93 -4.77 1.54
CA GLY A 64 0.43 -4.28 1.33
C GLY A 64 0.46 -2.85 0.81
N ALA A 65 -0.48 -2.48 -0.08
CA ALA A 65 -0.63 -1.10 -0.54
C ALA A 65 -1.02 -0.16 0.61
N THR A 66 -1.96 -0.58 1.45
CA THR A 66 -2.34 0.17 2.66
C THR A 66 -1.16 0.33 3.62
N THR A 67 -0.36 -0.72 3.80
CA THR A 67 0.85 -0.69 4.64
C THR A 67 1.85 0.37 4.14
N VAL A 68 2.21 0.36 2.86
CA VAL A 68 3.18 1.32 2.31
C VAL A 68 2.62 2.75 2.29
N LEU A 69 1.29 2.92 2.10
CA LEU A 69 0.64 4.21 2.22
C LEU A 69 0.64 4.73 3.66
N MET A 70 0.39 3.88 4.66
CA MET A 70 0.50 4.28 6.07
C MET A 70 1.94 4.57 6.49
N ALA A 71 2.91 3.83 5.94
CA ALA A 71 4.33 4.09 6.18
C ALA A 71 4.77 5.46 5.62
N SER A 72 4.09 5.99 4.59
CA SER A 72 4.41 7.29 4.00
C SER A 72 4.29 8.48 4.95
N GLY A 73 3.54 8.33 6.04
CA GLY A 73 3.42 9.33 7.10
C GLY A 73 4.54 9.25 8.16
N LEU A 74 5.43 8.27 8.05
CA LEU A 74 6.61 8.16 8.91
C LEU A 74 7.80 8.91 8.29
N GLU A 75 8.83 9.11 9.09
CA GLU A 75 10.10 9.67 8.60
C GLU A 75 10.88 8.60 7.82
N LEU A 76 10.63 8.53 6.53
CA LEU A 76 11.31 7.59 5.64
C LEU A 76 12.73 8.07 5.30
N PRO A 77 13.73 7.16 5.18
CA PRO A 77 15.07 7.49 4.72
C PRO A 77 15.05 8.19 3.34
N ALA A 78 16.01 9.11 3.13
CA ALA A 78 16.06 9.99 1.96
C ALA A 78 16.20 9.25 0.61
N ASN A 79 16.67 8.01 0.63
CA ASN A 79 16.77 7.16 -0.54
C ASN A 79 15.47 6.42 -0.88
N VAL A 80 14.39 6.55 -0.11
CA VAL A 80 13.05 6.14 -0.53
C VAL A 80 12.53 7.15 -1.56
N ARG A 81 12.43 6.73 -2.81
CA ARG A 81 12.16 7.60 -3.97
C ARG A 81 10.72 7.57 -4.44
N GLY A 82 9.94 6.61 -4.00
CA GLY A 82 8.54 6.55 -4.37
C GLY A 82 7.80 5.36 -3.77
N ILE A 83 6.48 5.45 -3.84
CA ILE A 83 5.55 4.44 -3.35
C ILE A 83 4.63 4.04 -4.50
N VAL A 84 4.39 2.75 -4.66
CA VAL A 84 3.42 2.19 -5.60
C VAL A 84 2.37 1.41 -4.83
N ALA A 85 1.14 1.88 -4.86
CA ALA A 85 0.03 1.31 -4.10
C ALA A 85 -1.09 0.85 -5.03
N ASP A 86 -1.25 -0.46 -5.18
CA ASP A 86 -2.31 -1.07 -5.98
C ASP A 86 -3.44 -1.57 -5.07
N CYS A 87 -4.67 -1.10 -5.32
CA CYS A 87 -5.92 -1.42 -4.63
C CYS A 87 -5.87 -1.31 -3.08
N GLY A 88 -5.16 -0.28 -2.55
CA GLY A 88 -5.12 -0.02 -1.11
C GLY A 88 -6.42 0.60 -0.58
N PHE A 89 -6.80 0.21 0.64
CA PHE A 89 -7.95 0.77 1.35
C PHE A 89 -7.54 1.91 2.30
N THR A 90 -8.53 2.69 2.79
CA THR A 90 -8.26 3.89 3.57
C THR A 90 -7.95 3.62 5.06
N SER A 91 -8.55 2.61 5.65
CA SER A 91 -8.27 2.19 7.03
C SER A 91 -8.81 0.79 7.31
N PRO A 92 -8.33 0.10 8.38
CA PRO A 92 -8.93 -1.17 8.82
C PRO A 92 -10.42 -1.05 9.07
N TYR A 93 -10.85 0.01 9.75
CA TYR A 93 -12.26 0.26 10.01
C TYR A 93 -13.07 0.37 8.72
N ALA A 94 -12.59 1.16 7.75
CA ALA A 94 -13.32 1.41 6.50
C ALA A 94 -13.49 0.13 5.67
N ILE A 95 -12.44 -0.69 5.56
CA ILE A 95 -12.54 -1.93 4.79
C ILE A 95 -13.40 -2.97 5.50
N TRP A 96 -13.29 -3.13 6.82
CA TRP A 96 -14.14 -4.06 7.56
C TRP A 96 -15.61 -3.67 7.50
N LYS A 97 -15.92 -2.38 7.67
CA LYS A 97 -17.27 -1.88 7.49
C LYS A 97 -17.79 -2.20 6.08
N HIS A 98 -17.01 -1.89 5.06
CA HIS A 98 -17.41 -2.17 3.67
C HIS A 98 -17.70 -3.66 3.45
N VAL A 99 -16.80 -4.54 3.86
CA VAL A 99 -16.96 -6.00 3.69
C VAL A 99 -18.18 -6.51 4.44
N VAL A 100 -18.39 -6.08 5.69
CA VAL A 100 -19.53 -6.54 6.48
C VAL A 100 -20.87 -6.05 5.89
N GLU A 101 -20.94 -4.78 5.48
CA GLU A 101 -22.19 -4.20 4.98
C GLU A 101 -22.51 -4.62 3.55
N ASN A 102 -21.51 -4.64 2.66
CA ASN A 102 -21.75 -4.85 1.22
C ASN A 102 -21.52 -6.29 0.76
N ASN A 103 -20.59 -7.03 1.39
CA ASN A 103 -20.29 -8.40 0.97
C ASN A 103 -21.02 -9.43 1.85
N LEU A 104 -21.16 -9.20 3.16
CA LEU A 104 -21.87 -10.09 4.07
C LEU A 104 -23.32 -9.68 4.31
N HIS A 105 -23.74 -8.50 3.85
CA HIS A 105 -25.10 -7.94 4.03
C HIS A 105 -25.54 -7.86 5.51
N LEU A 106 -24.61 -7.59 6.41
CA LEU A 106 -24.84 -7.41 7.84
C LEU A 106 -24.66 -5.94 8.22
N SER A 107 -25.38 -5.49 9.27
CA SER A 107 -25.22 -4.12 9.77
C SER A 107 -23.95 -4.02 10.62
N TYR A 108 -22.92 -3.34 10.14
CA TYR A 108 -21.69 -3.09 10.90
C TYR A 108 -21.96 -2.19 12.12
N SER A 109 -22.80 -1.17 11.95
CA SER A 109 -23.10 -0.17 13.01
C SER A 109 -23.72 -0.76 14.29
N LEU A 110 -24.30 -1.95 14.23
CA LEU A 110 -24.81 -2.65 15.41
C LEU A 110 -23.70 -3.36 16.20
N HIS A 111 -22.54 -3.58 15.62
CA HIS A 111 -21.47 -4.40 16.17
C HIS A 111 -20.12 -3.66 16.26
N ASP A 112 -20.03 -2.43 15.73
CA ASP A 112 -18.78 -1.68 15.64
C ASP A 112 -18.10 -1.50 17.01
N ALA A 113 -18.84 -1.09 18.04
CA ALA A 113 -18.30 -0.92 19.38
C ALA A 113 -17.76 -2.23 19.99
N LEU A 114 -18.38 -3.37 19.66
CA LEU A 114 -17.90 -4.67 20.11
C LEU A 114 -16.62 -5.06 19.36
N VAL A 115 -16.61 -4.89 18.03
CA VAL A 115 -15.45 -5.17 17.19
C VAL A 115 -14.27 -4.29 17.61
N GLU A 116 -14.50 -2.99 17.79
CA GLU A 116 -13.48 -2.05 18.25
C GLU A 116 -12.89 -2.48 19.59
N LYS A 117 -13.72 -2.80 20.57
CA LYS A 117 -13.27 -3.28 21.89
C LYS A 117 -12.48 -4.57 21.80
N MET A 118 -12.89 -5.51 20.92
CA MET A 118 -12.18 -6.78 20.73
C MET A 118 -10.80 -6.55 20.07
N VAL A 119 -10.73 -5.67 19.07
CA VAL A 119 -9.49 -5.32 18.39
C VAL A 119 -8.56 -4.61 19.37
N GLN A 120 -9.04 -3.57 20.04
CA GLN A 120 -8.26 -2.82 21.01
C GLN A 120 -7.70 -3.70 22.14
N LYS A 121 -8.46 -4.70 22.58
CA LYS A 121 -7.95 -5.64 23.59
C LYS A 121 -6.79 -6.50 23.08
N ARG A 122 -6.75 -6.82 21.77
CA ARG A 122 -5.74 -7.71 21.18
C ARG A 122 -4.49 -6.99 20.69
N ILE A 123 -4.67 -5.88 20.03
CA ILE A 123 -3.54 -5.14 19.42
C ILE A 123 -3.24 -3.83 20.15
N GLN A 124 -4.00 -3.47 21.19
CA GLN A 124 -3.89 -2.25 22.00
C GLN A 124 -4.01 -0.95 21.18
N MET A 125 -4.66 -1.03 20.02
CA MET A 125 -4.91 0.09 19.12
C MET A 125 -6.37 0.05 18.63
N SER A 126 -6.95 1.22 18.37
CA SER A 126 -8.24 1.31 17.68
C SER A 126 -8.05 1.10 16.15
N PRO A 127 -8.97 0.40 15.46
CA PRO A 127 -8.96 0.32 14.00
C PRO A 127 -9.18 1.68 13.31
N GLN A 128 -9.57 2.69 14.07
CA GLN A 128 -9.75 4.09 13.63
C GLN A 128 -8.58 5.00 14.02
N GLU A 129 -7.56 4.48 14.73
CA GLU A 129 -6.48 5.29 15.30
C GLU A 129 -5.62 5.96 14.23
N HIS A 130 -5.49 5.34 13.07
CA HIS A 130 -4.73 5.87 11.95
C HIS A 130 -5.31 5.38 10.63
N SER A 131 -5.11 6.18 9.60
CA SER A 131 -5.56 5.88 8.24
C SER A 131 -4.49 6.23 7.22
N THR A 132 -4.63 5.68 6.01
CA THR A 132 -3.79 6.10 4.88
C THR A 132 -4.04 7.57 4.52
N VAL A 133 -5.28 8.06 4.74
CA VAL A 133 -5.66 9.47 4.53
C VAL A 133 -4.85 10.38 5.45
N ASP A 134 -4.64 9.99 6.71
CA ASP A 134 -3.85 10.78 7.64
C ASP A 134 -2.36 10.74 7.29
N ALA A 135 -1.83 9.56 6.99
CA ALA A 135 -0.45 9.40 6.56
C ALA A 135 -0.13 10.19 5.28
N LEU A 136 -1.04 10.19 4.31
CA LEU A 136 -0.84 10.85 3.03
C LEU A 136 -0.83 12.38 3.10
N LYS A 137 -1.41 12.97 4.14
CA LYS A 137 -1.28 14.41 4.41
C LYS A 137 0.15 14.81 4.78
N GLU A 138 0.89 13.89 5.40
CA GLU A 138 2.28 14.08 5.83
C GLU A 138 3.29 13.49 4.82
N CYS A 139 2.81 12.80 3.79
CA CYS A 139 3.64 12.14 2.79
C CYS A 139 4.52 13.14 2.02
N ARG A 140 5.80 12.83 1.89
CA ARG A 140 6.80 13.66 1.19
C ARG A 140 7.40 12.99 -0.05
N VAL A 141 7.15 11.70 -0.25
CA VAL A 141 7.66 10.94 -1.38
C VAL A 141 6.60 10.79 -2.46
N PRO A 142 6.96 10.74 -3.75
CA PRO A 142 6.00 10.55 -4.84
C PRO A 142 5.20 9.25 -4.68
N VAL A 143 3.92 9.27 -5.03
CA VAL A 143 3.03 8.10 -4.92
C VAL A 143 2.36 7.80 -6.26
N LEU A 144 2.49 6.57 -6.73
CA LEU A 144 1.69 6.02 -7.81
C LEU A 144 0.54 5.20 -7.22
N PHE A 145 -0.68 5.67 -7.43
CA PHE A 145 -1.89 4.94 -7.08
C PHE A 145 -2.37 4.12 -8.29
N ILE A 146 -2.66 2.85 -8.07
CA ILE A 146 -3.21 1.95 -9.09
C ILE A 146 -4.46 1.28 -8.51
N HIS A 147 -5.50 1.06 -9.35
CA HIS A 147 -6.68 0.35 -8.90
C HIS A 147 -7.48 -0.19 -10.09
N GLY A 148 -8.08 -1.37 -9.92
CA GLY A 148 -9.08 -1.89 -10.83
C GLY A 148 -10.40 -1.13 -10.71
N ALA A 149 -10.99 -0.71 -11.83
CA ALA A 149 -12.25 0.04 -11.79
C ALA A 149 -13.43 -0.77 -11.26
N ASP A 150 -13.38 -2.09 -11.45
CA ASP A 150 -14.47 -3.02 -11.13
C ASP A 150 -14.20 -3.80 -9.83
N ASP A 151 -13.25 -3.32 -9.01
CA ASP A 151 -12.93 -3.92 -7.71
C ASP A 151 -14.13 -3.82 -6.76
N SER A 152 -14.76 -4.98 -6.51
CA SER A 152 -15.91 -5.11 -5.62
C SER A 152 -15.53 -5.41 -4.16
N PHE A 153 -14.26 -5.76 -3.90
CA PHE A 153 -13.77 -6.07 -2.56
C PHE A 153 -13.22 -4.82 -1.86
N VAL A 154 -12.34 -4.08 -2.53
CA VAL A 154 -11.90 -2.74 -2.09
C VAL A 154 -12.41 -1.74 -3.11
N PRO A 155 -13.43 -0.94 -2.79
CA PRO A 155 -14.01 -0.04 -3.77
C PRO A 155 -13.00 1.02 -4.23
N VAL A 156 -12.95 1.26 -5.53
CA VAL A 156 -12.04 2.24 -6.17
C VAL A 156 -12.17 3.65 -5.58
N SER A 157 -13.30 3.96 -4.95
CA SER A 157 -13.52 5.22 -4.24
C SER A 157 -12.51 5.44 -3.11
N MET A 158 -12.02 4.37 -2.45
CA MET A 158 -10.99 4.48 -1.42
C MET A 158 -9.65 4.96 -2.02
N THR A 159 -9.29 4.51 -3.22
CA THR A 159 -8.10 5.03 -3.90
C THR A 159 -8.29 6.50 -4.32
N TYR A 160 -9.46 6.91 -4.76
CA TYR A 160 -9.72 8.33 -5.03
C TYR A 160 -9.65 9.19 -3.76
N GLU A 161 -10.07 8.67 -2.62
CA GLU A 161 -9.94 9.35 -1.33
C GLU A 161 -8.46 9.48 -0.94
N ASN A 162 -7.68 8.41 -1.02
CA ASN A 162 -6.24 8.41 -0.82
C ASN A 162 -5.53 9.40 -1.75
N TYR A 163 -5.86 9.36 -3.05
CA TYR A 163 -5.29 10.27 -4.04
C TYR A 163 -5.58 11.73 -3.69
N ARG A 164 -6.80 12.07 -3.29
CA ARG A 164 -7.14 13.44 -2.88
C ARG A 164 -6.40 13.90 -1.62
N ALA A 165 -6.21 13.00 -0.65
CA ALA A 165 -5.53 13.31 0.61
C ALA A 165 -4.02 13.49 0.45
N CYS A 166 -3.41 12.83 -0.53
CA CYS A 166 -1.97 12.89 -0.75
C CYS A 166 -1.51 14.30 -1.13
N THR A 167 -0.57 14.86 -0.34
CA THR A 167 0.02 16.19 -0.59
C THR A 167 1.29 16.13 -1.42
N ALA A 168 1.95 14.96 -1.50
CA ALA A 168 3.13 14.73 -2.32
C ALA A 168 2.81 14.68 -3.83
N PRO A 169 3.82 14.76 -4.70
CA PRO A 169 3.65 14.46 -6.12
C PRO A 169 3.01 13.09 -6.33
N LYS A 170 2.06 12.99 -7.24
CA LYS A 170 1.27 11.77 -7.38
C LYS A 170 0.82 11.52 -8.80
N ASP A 171 0.71 10.25 -9.15
CA ASP A 171 0.13 9.78 -10.40
C ASP A 171 -0.96 8.74 -10.11
N LEU A 172 -1.87 8.50 -11.05
CA LEU A 172 -3.02 7.62 -10.90
C LEU A 172 -3.22 6.76 -12.14
N LEU A 173 -3.37 5.45 -11.96
CA LEU A 173 -3.78 4.51 -12.99
C LEU A 173 -5.05 3.78 -12.53
N ILE A 174 -6.16 4.02 -13.20
CA ILE A 174 -7.37 3.21 -13.04
C ILE A 174 -7.49 2.27 -14.24
N VAL A 175 -7.69 0.99 -13.96
CA VAL A 175 -7.73 -0.09 -14.95
C VAL A 175 -9.16 -0.57 -15.12
N PRO A 176 -9.84 -0.20 -16.24
CA PRO A 176 -11.20 -0.70 -16.54
C PRO A 176 -11.20 -2.23 -16.68
N GLY A 177 -12.26 -2.88 -16.20
CA GLY A 177 -12.41 -4.33 -16.28
C GLY A 177 -11.54 -5.12 -15.28
N ALA A 178 -10.74 -4.46 -14.46
CA ALA A 178 -9.93 -5.13 -13.45
C ALA A 178 -10.67 -5.16 -12.11
N GLU A 179 -10.75 -6.35 -11.53
CA GLU A 179 -11.20 -6.58 -10.16
C GLU A 179 -10.03 -6.48 -9.16
N HIS A 180 -10.25 -6.89 -7.90
CA HIS A 180 -9.30 -6.77 -6.79
C HIS A 180 -7.95 -7.42 -7.10
N GLY A 181 -6.87 -6.62 -7.09
CA GLY A 181 -5.51 -7.09 -7.34
C GLY A 181 -5.23 -7.53 -8.77
N MET A 182 -6.14 -7.28 -9.72
CA MET A 182 -6.05 -7.78 -11.09
C MET A 182 -5.51 -6.75 -12.08
N SER A 183 -5.21 -5.53 -11.65
CA SER A 183 -4.76 -4.42 -12.51
C SER A 183 -3.60 -4.81 -13.45
N TYR A 184 -2.59 -5.49 -12.91
CA TYR A 184 -1.43 -5.96 -13.69
C TYR A 184 -1.79 -7.02 -14.73
N ILE A 185 -2.74 -7.90 -14.42
CA ILE A 185 -3.12 -9.02 -15.31
C ILE A 185 -3.98 -8.51 -16.48
N VAL A 186 -4.89 -7.58 -16.20
CA VAL A 186 -5.85 -7.06 -17.20
C VAL A 186 -5.16 -6.12 -18.18
N GLU A 187 -4.29 -5.23 -17.71
CA GLU A 187 -3.63 -4.22 -18.54
C GLU A 187 -2.10 -4.20 -18.32
N GLN A 188 -1.45 -5.38 -18.47
CA GLN A 188 -0.03 -5.56 -18.17
C GLN A 188 0.85 -4.47 -18.80
N LYS A 189 0.71 -4.25 -20.11
CA LYS A 189 1.55 -3.26 -20.81
C LYS A 189 1.37 -1.86 -20.25
N LYS A 190 0.13 -1.43 -20.03
CA LYS A 190 -0.19 -0.11 -19.49
C LYS A 190 0.33 0.05 -18.06
N TYR A 191 0.21 -0.99 -17.24
CA TYR A 191 0.74 -1.03 -15.89
C TYR A 191 2.27 -0.83 -15.90
N GLU A 192 2.99 -1.62 -16.70
CA GLU A 192 4.45 -1.54 -16.83
C GLU A 192 4.92 -0.19 -17.38
N ASP A 193 4.26 0.33 -18.42
CA ASP A 193 4.59 1.64 -19.01
C ASP A 193 4.34 2.78 -17.99
N THR A 194 3.29 2.67 -17.18
CA THR A 194 3.00 3.64 -16.09
C THR A 194 4.09 3.58 -15.01
N MET A 195 4.50 2.38 -14.62
CA MET A 195 5.59 2.19 -13.65
C MET A 195 6.91 2.81 -14.16
N ARG A 196 7.31 2.52 -15.41
CA ARG A 196 8.54 3.12 -16.01
C ARG A 196 8.44 4.64 -16.07
N SER A 197 7.27 5.17 -16.44
CA SER A 197 7.04 6.62 -16.51
C SER A 197 7.15 7.27 -15.14
N PHE A 198 6.63 6.62 -14.10
CA PHE A 198 6.72 7.05 -12.72
C PHE A 198 8.18 7.10 -12.25
N TRP A 199 8.95 6.04 -12.45
CA TRP A 199 10.37 6.00 -12.09
C TRP A 199 11.16 7.09 -12.84
N LYS A 200 11.01 7.17 -14.17
CA LYS A 200 11.69 8.19 -14.97
C LYS A 200 11.38 9.62 -14.50
N LYS A 201 10.14 9.87 -14.08
CA LYS A 201 9.69 11.20 -13.65
C LYS A 201 10.32 11.61 -12.32
N TYR A 202 10.50 10.67 -11.39
CA TYR A 202 10.87 11.00 -10.02
C TYR A 202 12.28 10.57 -9.61
N ASP A 203 12.93 9.69 -10.32
CA ASP A 203 14.29 9.27 -10.01
C ASP A 203 15.35 9.89 -10.95
N GLY A 204 14.99 10.28 -12.14
CA GLY A 204 15.89 10.98 -13.08
C GLY A 204 17.17 10.23 -13.51
N ASN A 205 17.55 9.18 -12.77
CA ASN A 205 18.79 8.42 -12.92
C ASN A 205 18.62 7.02 -13.51
N ILE A 206 17.38 6.55 -13.70
CA ILE A 206 17.14 5.25 -14.33
C ILE A 206 17.18 5.45 -15.85
N SER A 207 18.31 5.11 -16.45
CA SER A 207 18.37 4.94 -17.92
C SER A 207 17.62 3.64 -18.26
N LEU A 208 16.36 3.79 -18.59
CA LEU A 208 15.55 2.71 -19.16
C LEU A 208 15.88 2.61 -20.64
N GLU A 209 16.72 1.66 -21.04
CA GLU A 209 16.93 1.28 -22.45
C GLU A 209 15.70 0.55 -23.04
#